data_013e715913704bd94aa58a11d853976a
#
_entry.id   013e715913704bd94aa58a11d853976a
#
_cell.length_a   1.000
_cell.length_b   1.000
_cell.length_c   1.000
_cell.angle_alpha   90.00
_cell.angle_beta   90.00
_cell.angle_gamma   90.00
#
_symmetry.space_group_name_H-M   'P 1'
#
loop_
_entity.id
_entity.type
_entity.pdbx_description
1 polymer ?
#
loop_
_entity_poly.entity_id
_entity_poly.type
_entity_poly.pdbx_seq_one_letter_code
_entity_poly.pdbx_strand_id
1 'polypeptide(L)'
;MKVRVLFSLLLVLLSSSACSHLNRSRVKFTSLGVEAFEKFIQHDNVYLVDVRTPEEHAKGAIEGTDENLDVKSATFFTDFKRLPKDKTIAVYCKGGGRSKQVAGVLSGNGYKVVELATGYDGWIKQKQQ
;
A
#
# COMPACT_ATOMS: atom_id res chain seq x y z
N MET A 1 18.75 44.96 61.94
CA MET A 1 17.76 44.05 62.44
C MET A 1 17.16 43.25 61.40
N LYS A 2 17.29 42.01 61.46
CA LYS A 2 16.67 40.87 60.76
C LYS A 2 16.42 41.03 59.23
N VAL A 3 17.40 40.57 58.49
CA VAL A 3 17.33 40.19 57.11
C VAL A 3 16.39 38.99 56.99
N ARG A 4 15.29 39.14 56.31
CA ARG A 4 14.46 38.01 55.85
C ARG A 4 14.78 37.74 54.40
N VAL A 5 15.43 36.62 54.23
CA VAL A 5 15.73 35.99 52.96
C VAL A 5 14.43 35.69 52.25
N LEU A 6 14.19 36.38 51.15
CA LEU A 6 13.14 36.03 50.21
C LEU A 6 13.61 34.82 49.41
N PHE A 7 12.97 33.71 49.67
CA PHE A 7 13.07 32.53 48.87
C PHE A 7 12.54 32.85 47.45
N SER A 8 13.48 32.97 46.54
CA SER A 8 13.17 33.00 45.11
C SER A 8 12.69 31.63 44.73
N LEU A 9 11.37 31.52 44.58
CA LEU A 9 10.74 30.32 44.07
C LEU A 9 11.06 30.22 42.56
N LEU A 10 12.12 29.43 42.28
CA LEU A 10 12.50 29.11 40.91
C LEU A 10 11.44 28.16 40.36
N LEU A 11 10.48 28.75 39.64
CA LEU A 11 9.49 28.02 38.91
C LEU A 11 10.17 27.35 37.71
N VAL A 12 10.60 26.12 37.91
CA VAL A 12 11.06 25.27 36.81
C VAL A 12 9.85 24.94 35.95
N LEU A 13 9.68 25.70 34.88
CA LEU A 13 8.80 25.33 33.79
C LEU A 13 9.36 24.06 33.13
N LEU A 14 8.85 22.93 33.57
CA LEU A 14 8.95 21.69 32.85
C LEU A 14 8.21 21.87 31.53
N SER A 15 8.92 22.33 30.50
CA SER A 15 8.47 22.20 29.13
C SER A 15 8.40 20.71 28.81
N SER A 16 7.24 20.12 29.03
CA SER A 16 6.90 18.82 28.49
C SER A 16 6.95 18.94 26.97
N SER A 17 8.09 18.61 26.40
CA SER A 17 8.20 18.32 24.99
C SER A 17 7.23 17.18 24.72
N ALA A 18 6.01 17.52 24.32
CA ALA A 18 5.12 16.59 23.69
C ALA A 18 5.83 16.13 22.42
N CYS A 19 6.57 15.04 22.51
CA CYS A 19 6.92 14.25 21.36
C CYS A 19 5.60 13.83 20.73
N SER A 20 5.17 14.61 19.75
CA SER A 20 4.18 14.17 18.80
C SER A 20 4.71 12.88 18.20
N HIS A 21 4.34 11.75 18.78
CA HIS A 21 4.45 10.48 18.10
C HIS A 21 3.57 10.61 16.85
N LEU A 22 4.19 11.07 15.78
CA LEU A 22 3.69 10.83 14.44
C LEU A 22 3.51 9.31 14.36
N ASN A 23 2.29 8.88 14.66
CA ASN A 23 1.86 7.53 14.38
C ASN A 23 1.90 7.39 12.85
N ARG A 24 3.11 7.08 12.36
CA ARG A 24 3.32 6.63 11.00
C ARG A 24 2.50 5.34 10.92
N SER A 25 1.26 5.47 10.51
CA SER A 25 0.44 4.34 10.13
C SER A 25 1.31 3.48 9.23
N ARG A 26 1.80 2.36 9.78
CA ARG A 26 2.62 1.44 9.00
C ARG A 26 1.77 1.02 7.83
N VAL A 27 2.15 1.50 6.67
CA VAL A 27 1.60 1.03 5.40
C VAL A 27 1.65 -0.49 5.43
N LYS A 28 0.48 -1.11 5.50
CA LYS A 28 0.37 -2.56 5.66
C LYS A 28 -0.29 -3.15 4.44
N PHE A 29 0.48 -3.89 3.69
CA PHE A 29 -0.04 -4.79 2.65
C PHE A 29 0.66 -6.13 2.77
N THR A 30 0.10 -7.15 2.14
CA THR A 30 0.67 -8.50 2.11
C THR A 30 1.24 -8.79 0.74
N SER A 31 2.49 -9.27 0.69
CA SER A 31 3.11 -9.79 -0.52
C SER A 31 2.94 -11.31 -0.56
N LEU A 32 2.42 -11.84 -1.66
CA LEU A 32 2.21 -13.26 -1.86
C LEU A 32 3.03 -13.78 -3.04
N GLY A 33 3.55 -15.00 -2.92
CA GLY A 33 4.06 -15.75 -4.07
C GLY A 33 2.92 -16.21 -4.99
N VAL A 34 3.27 -16.72 -6.17
CA VAL A 34 2.28 -17.02 -7.23
C VAL A 34 1.19 -17.99 -6.75
N GLU A 35 1.57 -19.11 -6.13
CA GLU A 35 0.59 -20.12 -5.69
C GLU A 35 -0.41 -19.57 -4.67
N ALA A 36 0.07 -18.82 -3.67
CA ALA A 36 -0.77 -18.22 -2.67
C ALA A 36 -1.66 -17.11 -3.26
N PHE A 37 -1.09 -16.31 -4.17
CA PHE A 37 -1.83 -15.25 -4.87
C PHE A 37 -2.93 -15.83 -5.77
N GLU A 38 -2.64 -16.92 -6.48
CA GLU A 38 -3.62 -17.61 -7.32
C GLU A 38 -4.83 -18.09 -6.52
N LYS A 39 -4.59 -18.71 -5.38
CA LYS A 39 -5.67 -19.13 -4.48
C LYS A 39 -6.44 -17.92 -3.93
N PHE A 40 -5.73 -16.87 -3.58
CA PHE A 40 -6.31 -15.67 -3.00
C PHE A 40 -7.27 -14.95 -3.96
N ILE A 41 -6.91 -14.79 -5.23
CA ILE A 41 -7.74 -14.07 -6.20
C ILE A 41 -9.02 -14.81 -6.61
N GLN A 42 -9.22 -16.06 -6.16
CA GLN A 42 -10.48 -16.79 -6.37
C GLN A 42 -11.61 -16.37 -5.41
N HIS A 43 -11.30 -15.59 -4.39
CA HIS A 43 -12.33 -15.13 -3.44
C HIS A 43 -13.18 -14.00 -4.03
N ASP A 44 -14.50 -14.05 -3.81
CA ASP A 44 -15.46 -13.10 -4.38
C ASP A 44 -15.27 -11.65 -3.89
N ASN A 45 -14.65 -11.48 -2.73
CA ASN A 45 -14.38 -10.15 -2.15
C ASN A 45 -13.03 -9.56 -2.58
N VAL A 46 -12.41 -10.10 -3.60
CA VAL A 46 -11.16 -9.61 -4.20
C VAL A 46 -11.45 -8.85 -5.49
N TYR A 47 -10.75 -7.75 -5.69
CA TYR A 47 -10.74 -6.97 -6.92
C TYR A 47 -9.31 -6.97 -7.49
N LEU A 48 -9.12 -7.62 -8.63
CA LEU A 48 -7.81 -7.85 -9.22
C LEU A 48 -7.43 -6.71 -10.18
N VAL A 49 -6.30 -6.07 -9.93
CA VAL A 49 -5.84 -4.89 -10.67
C VAL A 49 -4.45 -5.11 -11.26
N ASP A 50 -4.36 -4.95 -12.58
CA ASP A 50 -3.10 -4.87 -13.30
C ASP A 50 -2.62 -3.41 -13.32
N VAL A 51 -1.49 -3.12 -12.68
CA VAL A 51 -0.95 -1.74 -12.64
C VAL A 51 0.13 -1.47 -13.69
N ARG A 52 0.25 -2.36 -14.67
CA ARG A 52 1.11 -2.19 -15.84
C ARG A 52 0.50 -1.22 -16.84
N THR A 53 1.30 -0.85 -17.85
CA THR A 53 0.79 -0.04 -18.96
C THR A 53 -0.29 -0.80 -19.76
N PRO A 54 -1.17 -0.08 -20.50
CA PRO A 54 -2.15 -0.72 -21.36
C PRO A 54 -1.51 -1.64 -22.42
N GLU A 55 -0.33 -1.30 -22.91
CA GLU A 55 0.39 -2.10 -23.89
C GLU A 55 0.91 -3.42 -23.29
N GLU A 56 1.40 -3.39 -22.05
CA GLU A 56 1.80 -4.60 -21.33
C GLU A 56 0.58 -5.49 -21.05
N HIS A 57 -0.52 -4.88 -20.62
CA HIS A 57 -1.78 -5.58 -20.36
C HIS A 57 -2.35 -6.26 -21.61
N ALA A 58 -2.34 -5.56 -22.74
CA ALA A 58 -2.85 -6.07 -24.02
C ALA A 58 -2.08 -7.29 -24.54
N LYS A 59 -0.80 -7.42 -24.19
CA LYS A 59 0.03 -8.59 -24.55
C LYS A 59 -0.26 -9.83 -23.70
N GLY A 60 -1.02 -9.72 -22.65
CA GLY A 60 -1.42 -10.78 -21.75
C GLY A 60 -1.60 -10.28 -20.34
N ALA A 61 -2.58 -10.83 -19.64
CA ALA A 61 -2.93 -10.48 -18.26
C ALA A 61 -3.29 -11.74 -17.47
N ILE A 62 -3.34 -11.64 -16.15
CA ILE A 62 -3.90 -12.71 -15.32
C ILE A 62 -5.40 -12.79 -15.60
N GLU A 63 -5.90 -14.00 -15.86
CA GLU A 63 -7.32 -14.23 -16.07
C GLU A 63 -8.14 -13.75 -14.87
N GLY A 64 -9.25 -13.09 -15.13
CA GLY A 64 -10.09 -12.51 -14.09
C GLY A 64 -9.62 -11.13 -13.61
N THR A 65 -8.64 -10.50 -14.26
CA THR A 65 -8.28 -9.10 -13.98
C THR A 65 -9.49 -8.19 -14.19
N ASP A 66 -9.90 -7.49 -13.14
CA ASP A 66 -11.06 -6.60 -13.13
C ASP A 66 -10.76 -5.25 -13.79
N GLU A 67 -9.54 -4.75 -13.60
CA GLU A 67 -9.14 -3.43 -14.10
C GLU A 67 -7.64 -3.36 -14.45
N ASN A 68 -7.32 -2.64 -15.53
CA ASN A 68 -5.96 -2.18 -15.81
C ASN A 68 -5.84 -0.71 -15.40
N LEU A 69 -5.09 -0.45 -14.35
CA LEU A 69 -4.87 0.87 -13.78
C LEU A 69 -3.38 1.24 -13.87
N ASP A 70 -2.99 1.87 -14.95
CA ASP A 70 -1.59 2.19 -15.24
C ASP A 70 -1.00 3.14 -14.20
N VAL A 71 -0.05 2.64 -13.38
CA VAL A 71 0.65 3.46 -12.37
C VAL A 71 1.50 4.57 -12.97
N LYS A 72 1.86 4.48 -14.25
CA LYS A 72 2.62 5.52 -14.98
C LYS A 72 1.72 6.61 -15.58
N SER A 73 0.40 6.42 -15.55
CA SER A 73 -0.54 7.42 -16.03
C SER A 73 -0.50 8.69 -15.19
N ALA A 74 -0.59 9.85 -15.84
CA ALA A 74 -0.70 11.14 -15.16
C ALA A 74 -1.95 11.25 -14.27
N THR A 75 -2.97 10.44 -14.54
CA THR A 75 -4.24 10.42 -13.79
C THR A 75 -4.30 9.36 -12.70
N PHE A 76 -3.26 8.56 -12.51
CA PHE A 76 -3.25 7.45 -11.54
C PHE A 76 -3.74 7.87 -10.14
N PHE A 77 -3.24 8.99 -9.61
CA PHE A 77 -3.60 9.48 -8.27
C PHE A 77 -5.05 9.96 -8.13
N THR A 78 -5.74 10.18 -9.23
CA THR A 78 -7.18 10.43 -9.27
C THR A 78 -7.94 9.12 -9.47
N ASP A 79 -7.45 8.28 -10.37
CA ASP A 79 -8.13 7.09 -10.83
C ASP A 79 -8.23 5.99 -9.77
N PHE A 80 -7.19 5.77 -8.95
CA PHE A 80 -7.25 4.74 -7.92
C PHE A 80 -8.34 4.99 -6.86
N LYS A 81 -8.80 6.24 -6.71
CA LYS A 81 -9.83 6.60 -5.72
C LYS A 81 -11.20 5.98 -6.00
N ARG A 82 -11.44 5.54 -7.24
CA ARG A 82 -12.69 4.88 -7.62
C ARG A 82 -12.68 3.36 -7.39
N LEU A 83 -11.54 2.78 -6.98
CA LEU A 83 -11.46 1.37 -6.62
C LEU A 83 -12.42 1.05 -5.47
N PRO A 84 -13.03 -0.14 -5.44
CA PRO A 84 -14.00 -0.51 -4.41
C PRO A 84 -13.33 -0.59 -3.03
N LYS A 85 -13.89 0.10 -2.05
CA LYS A 85 -13.41 0.12 -0.66
C LYS A 85 -13.85 -1.09 0.17
N ASP A 86 -14.86 -1.77 -0.25
CA ASP A 86 -15.46 -2.95 0.39
C ASP A 86 -14.79 -4.26 -0.03
N LYS A 87 -13.89 -4.21 -1.01
CA LYS A 87 -13.11 -5.36 -1.48
C LYS A 87 -11.64 -5.26 -1.08
N THR A 88 -10.97 -6.40 -1.02
CA THR A 88 -9.50 -6.42 -0.97
C THR A 88 -8.95 -6.22 -2.38
N ILE A 89 -8.07 -5.26 -2.56
CA ILE A 89 -7.43 -4.97 -3.83
C ILE A 89 -6.21 -5.88 -3.97
N ALA A 90 -6.24 -6.76 -4.96
CA ALA A 90 -5.09 -7.57 -5.35
C ALA A 90 -4.40 -6.88 -6.53
N VAL A 91 -3.13 -6.54 -6.38
CA VAL A 91 -2.39 -5.81 -7.41
C VAL A 91 -1.21 -6.61 -7.93
N TYR A 92 -0.93 -6.47 -9.21
CA TYR A 92 0.28 -7.01 -9.82
C TYR A 92 0.83 -6.07 -10.89
N CYS A 93 2.14 -6.16 -11.09
CA CYS A 93 2.81 -5.53 -12.22
C CYS A 93 3.65 -6.57 -12.99
N LYS A 94 4.68 -6.14 -13.70
CA LYS A 94 5.55 -7.06 -14.46
C LYS A 94 6.43 -7.91 -13.54
N GLY A 95 7.23 -7.26 -12.66
CA GLY A 95 8.23 -7.92 -11.81
C GLY A 95 8.06 -7.70 -10.30
N GLY A 96 7.01 -7.01 -9.86
CA GLY A 96 6.70 -6.75 -8.45
C GLY A 96 7.11 -5.37 -7.93
N GLY A 97 7.96 -4.61 -8.63
CA GLY A 97 8.41 -3.30 -8.15
C GLY A 97 7.32 -2.24 -8.12
N ARG A 98 6.61 -2.06 -9.24
CA ARG A 98 5.50 -1.09 -9.35
C ARG A 98 4.33 -1.47 -8.44
N SER A 99 3.99 -2.75 -8.37
CA SER A 99 2.88 -3.22 -7.52
C SER A 99 3.15 -3.01 -6.03
N LYS A 100 4.38 -3.13 -5.55
CA LYS A 100 4.72 -2.78 -4.16
C LYS A 100 4.54 -1.30 -3.87
N GLN A 101 4.93 -0.43 -4.79
CA GLN A 101 4.71 1.01 -4.65
C GLN A 101 3.21 1.34 -4.62
N VAL A 102 2.44 0.77 -5.53
CA VAL A 102 0.98 0.93 -5.57
C VAL A 102 0.32 0.39 -4.32
N ALA A 103 0.72 -0.80 -3.85
CA ALA A 103 0.21 -1.37 -2.61
C ALA A 103 0.44 -0.45 -1.41
N GLY A 104 1.61 0.20 -1.36
CA GLY A 104 1.90 1.23 -0.37
C GLY A 104 0.95 2.42 -0.43
N VAL A 105 0.73 2.97 -1.62
CA VAL A 105 -0.18 4.10 -1.84
C VAL A 105 -1.61 3.73 -1.45
N LEU A 106 -2.12 2.60 -1.93
CA LEU A 106 -3.49 2.15 -1.66
C LEU A 106 -3.70 1.88 -0.16
N SER A 107 -2.77 1.16 0.46
CA SER A 107 -2.84 0.87 1.91
C SER A 107 -2.81 2.15 2.74
N GLY A 108 -1.99 3.13 2.37
CA GLY A 108 -1.95 4.45 3.00
C GLY A 108 -3.26 5.25 2.82
N ASN A 109 -4.07 4.89 1.85
CA ASN A 109 -5.38 5.47 1.57
C ASN A 109 -6.56 4.60 2.06
N GLY A 110 -6.31 3.65 2.97
CA GLY A 110 -7.35 2.89 3.65
C GLY A 110 -7.87 1.66 2.90
N TYR A 111 -7.19 1.23 1.84
CA TYR A 111 -7.51 -0.03 1.16
C TYR A 111 -6.86 -1.22 1.87
N LYS A 112 -7.53 -2.36 1.85
CA LYS A 112 -6.90 -3.66 2.13
C LYS A 112 -6.21 -4.11 0.85
N VAL A 113 -4.93 -4.45 0.92
CA VAL A 113 -4.13 -4.73 -0.27
C VAL A 113 -3.30 -6.00 -0.13
N VAL A 114 -3.30 -6.77 -1.19
CA VAL A 114 -2.41 -7.91 -1.43
C VAL A 114 -1.68 -7.66 -2.75
N GLU A 115 -0.39 -7.95 -2.81
CA GLU A 115 0.37 -7.80 -4.06
C GLU A 115 1.07 -9.10 -4.45
N LEU A 116 1.25 -9.32 -5.74
CA LEU A 116 1.99 -10.44 -6.30
C LEU A 116 3.50 -10.12 -6.31
N ALA A 117 4.25 -10.74 -5.42
CA ALA A 117 5.65 -10.41 -5.15
C ALA A 117 6.57 -10.50 -6.39
N THR A 118 6.34 -11.47 -7.27
CA THR A 118 7.14 -11.73 -8.48
C THR A 118 6.54 -11.19 -9.77
N GLY A 119 5.34 -10.58 -9.67
CA GLY A 119 4.61 -10.01 -10.78
C GLY A 119 4.19 -11.03 -11.84
N TYR A 120 3.75 -10.50 -12.97
CA TYR A 120 3.28 -11.29 -14.12
C TYR A 120 4.37 -12.20 -14.71
N ASP A 121 5.63 -11.79 -14.67
CA ASP A 121 6.75 -12.63 -15.13
C ASP A 121 6.84 -13.92 -14.30
N GLY A 122 6.75 -13.81 -12.97
CA GLY A 122 6.73 -14.97 -12.08
C GLY A 122 5.48 -15.83 -12.27
N TRP A 123 4.33 -15.21 -12.49
CA TRP A 123 3.08 -15.89 -12.81
C TRP A 123 3.20 -16.77 -14.05
N ILE A 124 3.65 -16.20 -15.17
CA ILE A 124 3.84 -16.93 -16.43
C ILE A 124 4.83 -18.07 -16.28
N LYS A 125 5.98 -17.81 -15.64
CA LYS A 125 7.02 -18.84 -15.42
C LYS A 125 6.49 -20.06 -14.67
N GLN A 126 5.67 -19.83 -13.63
CA GLN A 126 5.09 -20.94 -12.86
C GLN A 126 4.04 -21.72 -13.64
N LYS A 127 3.28 -21.06 -14.53
CA LYS A 127 2.27 -21.74 -15.37
C LYS A 127 2.84 -22.56 -16.51
N GLN A 128 4.14 -22.41 -16.82
CA GLN A 128 4.85 -23.16 -17.85
C GLN A 128 5.58 -24.41 -17.31
N GLN A 129 5.55 -24.63 -16.00
CA GLN A 129 6.12 -25.81 -15.34
C GLN A 129 5.08 -26.91 -15.15
#